data_f86b9b1575f33a66200a7ccd1fcedb5e
#
_entry.id   f86b9b1575f33a66200a7ccd1fcedb5e
#
_cell.length_a   1.000
_cell.length_b   1.000
_cell.length_c   1.000
_cell.angle_alpha   90.00
_cell.angle_beta   90.00
_cell.angle_gamma   90.00
#
_symmetry.space_group_name_H-M   'P 1'
#
loop_
_entity.id
_entity.type
_entity.pdbx_description
1 polymer ?
#
loop_
_entity_poly.entity_id
_entity_poly.type
_entity_poly.pdbx_seq_one_letter_code
_entity_poly.pdbx_strand_id
1 'polypeptide(L)'
;DTKSYRVYADRFSGVPADGFYMIRIRAAGVGRVHPYDTDLLGVDPEEPIKMEVMVTDPAVGYPGRRYNASDRIVATIPLEDDDVEVYEVRAWMDKGFVPIIRYANGPQPIKGVLSKIAQKYHLDVMPSNWRDGVAAKPSENQEIYFSDVYAGPRIRLYDYSIEGPEAAAWPVLSHQTIIGKASKKADQVDVNSLVEGFATRAFRRPARGTEVERYFRFYQNRLAMGESAEVAIKTTLKAILSSPNFLYAEAPLDESAIGSEVELAKLKQYAIASR
;
A
#
# COMPACT_ATOMS: atom_id res chain seq x y z
N ASP A 1 18.25 -5.51 11.31
CA ASP A 1 17.12 -5.86 10.47
C ASP A 1 17.06 -4.94 9.25
N THR A 2 17.61 -5.40 8.13
CA THR A 2 17.73 -4.58 6.90
C THR A 2 16.38 -4.23 6.28
N LYS A 3 15.33 -4.96 6.61
CA LYS A 3 13.95 -4.57 6.29
C LYS A 3 13.48 -3.31 7.02
N SER A 4 14.25 -2.83 8.00
CA SER A 4 13.97 -1.56 8.70
C SER A 4 14.54 -0.34 7.97
N TYR A 5 15.42 -0.51 7.00
CA TYR A 5 15.92 0.60 6.19
C TYR A 5 14.90 0.95 5.11
N ARG A 6 13.94 1.76 5.50
CA ARG A 6 12.91 2.30 4.64
C ARG A 6 13.11 3.80 4.53
N VAL A 7 13.07 4.31 3.32
CA VAL A 7 13.11 5.75 3.08
C VAL A 7 11.70 6.22 2.78
N TYR A 8 11.25 7.18 3.55
CA TYR A 8 10.02 7.93 3.29
C TYR A 8 10.25 9.39 3.69
N ALA A 9 9.46 10.31 3.15
CA ALA A 9 9.59 11.72 3.46
C ALA A 9 8.83 12.06 4.75
N ASP A 10 9.55 12.34 5.83
CA ASP A 10 8.99 12.65 7.15
C ASP A 10 7.96 13.79 7.16
N ARG A 11 8.09 14.73 6.22
CA ARG A 11 7.21 15.89 6.11
C ARG A 11 6.12 15.74 5.07
N PHE A 12 6.04 14.60 4.42
CA PHE A 12 5.01 14.31 3.44
C PHE A 12 3.81 13.66 4.13
N SER A 13 2.71 14.39 4.24
CA SER A 13 1.48 13.93 4.90
C SER A 13 0.64 12.94 4.09
N GLY A 14 1.17 12.50 2.94
CA GLY A 14 0.51 11.59 2.02
C GLY A 14 -0.18 12.30 0.87
N VAL A 15 -0.61 11.50 -0.12
CA VAL A 15 -1.27 12.01 -1.31
C VAL A 15 -2.62 12.65 -0.98
N PRO A 16 -3.02 13.74 -1.69
CA PRO A 16 -4.20 14.54 -1.33
C PRO A 16 -5.52 13.87 -1.69
N ALA A 17 -5.53 12.89 -2.60
CA ALA A 17 -6.75 12.22 -3.08
C ALA A 17 -6.45 10.80 -3.51
N ASP A 18 -7.49 9.97 -3.61
CA ASP A 18 -7.41 8.63 -4.18
C ASP A 18 -7.12 8.72 -5.68
N GLY A 19 -6.22 7.87 -6.20
CA GLY A 19 -5.95 7.84 -7.64
C GLY A 19 -4.67 7.13 -8.02
N PHE A 20 -4.40 7.10 -9.31
CA PHE A 20 -3.10 6.68 -9.81
C PHE A 20 -2.10 7.83 -9.72
N TYR A 21 -0.91 7.49 -9.25
CA TYR A 21 0.22 8.39 -9.14
C TYR A 21 1.42 7.81 -9.86
N MET A 22 2.19 8.67 -10.50
CA MET A 22 3.51 8.35 -11.04
C MET A 22 4.55 8.68 -9.97
N ILE A 23 5.28 7.67 -9.52
CA ILE A 23 6.41 7.80 -8.59
C ILE A 23 7.67 7.68 -9.43
N ARG A 24 8.46 8.75 -9.53
CA ARG A 24 9.78 8.74 -10.18
C ARG A 24 10.85 8.73 -9.12
N ILE A 25 11.77 7.79 -9.24
CA ILE A 25 12.82 7.54 -8.26
C ILE A 25 14.15 7.58 -8.98
N ARG A 26 15.04 8.47 -8.57
CA ARG A 26 16.41 8.54 -9.09
C ARG A 26 17.33 7.81 -8.13
N ALA A 27 17.83 6.65 -8.57
CA ALA A 27 18.59 5.75 -7.72
C ALA A 27 19.65 4.98 -8.50
N ALA A 28 20.62 4.38 -7.77
CA ALA A 28 21.60 3.44 -8.28
C ALA A 28 21.80 2.30 -7.29
N GLY A 29 22.14 1.11 -7.80
CA GLY A 29 22.72 0.03 -7.02
C GLY A 29 24.21 0.29 -6.83
N VAL A 30 24.71 0.25 -5.58
CA VAL A 30 26.13 0.55 -5.31
C VAL A 30 26.75 -0.55 -4.47
N GLY A 31 27.98 -0.96 -4.84
CA GLY A 31 28.77 -1.90 -4.06
C GLY A 31 28.26 -3.34 -4.13
N ARG A 32 27.61 -3.75 -5.23
CA ARG A 32 27.22 -5.15 -5.47
C ARG A 32 28.45 -6.06 -5.45
N VAL A 33 29.53 -5.64 -6.11
CA VAL A 33 30.83 -6.24 -5.97
C VAL A 33 31.55 -5.57 -4.80
N HIS A 34 31.88 -6.31 -3.77
CA HIS A 34 32.37 -5.78 -2.50
C HIS A 34 33.47 -6.67 -1.88
N PRO A 35 34.32 -6.14 -0.97
CA PRO A 35 35.41 -6.89 -0.36
C PRO A 35 34.97 -7.80 0.79
N TYR A 36 33.69 -7.81 1.18
CA TYR A 36 33.23 -8.53 2.34
C TYR A 36 32.87 -9.98 2.02
N ASP A 37 32.95 -10.82 3.04
CA ASP A 37 32.51 -12.20 3.01
C ASP A 37 30.99 -12.27 2.69
N THR A 38 30.66 -12.93 1.58
CA THR A 38 29.27 -13.02 1.05
C THR A 38 28.39 -13.84 1.97
N ASP A 39 28.91 -14.88 2.61
CA ASP A 39 28.16 -15.70 3.56
C ASP A 39 27.80 -14.89 4.82
N LEU A 40 28.74 -14.05 5.28
CA LEU A 40 28.50 -13.17 6.41
C LEU A 40 27.47 -12.08 6.11
N LEU A 41 27.53 -11.52 4.89
CA LEU A 41 26.62 -10.46 4.45
C LEU A 41 25.25 -11.02 4.07
N GLY A 42 25.19 -12.24 3.56
CA GLY A 42 23.97 -12.91 3.14
C GLY A 42 23.31 -12.29 1.90
N VAL A 43 24.13 -11.77 0.99
CA VAL A 43 23.71 -11.18 -0.28
C VAL A 43 24.43 -11.90 -1.41
N ASP A 44 23.69 -12.34 -2.42
CA ASP A 44 24.25 -12.94 -3.62
C ASP A 44 24.83 -11.84 -4.53
N PRO A 45 26.14 -11.80 -4.80
CA PRO A 45 26.75 -10.80 -5.67
C PRO A 45 26.39 -10.98 -7.15
N GLU A 46 25.90 -12.15 -7.56
CA GLU A 46 25.43 -12.38 -8.92
C GLU A 46 24.03 -11.82 -9.18
N GLU A 47 23.25 -11.61 -8.13
CA GLU A 47 21.95 -10.95 -8.25
C GLU A 47 22.10 -9.42 -8.31
N PRO A 48 21.35 -8.73 -9.21
CA PRO A 48 21.28 -7.27 -9.17
C PRO A 48 20.66 -6.79 -7.85
N ILE A 49 21.08 -5.62 -7.41
CA ILE A 49 20.45 -4.93 -6.27
C ILE A 49 19.01 -4.61 -6.64
N LYS A 50 18.05 -5.04 -5.83
CA LYS A 50 16.61 -4.86 -6.11
C LYS A 50 16.00 -3.82 -5.16
N MET A 51 15.45 -2.77 -5.76
CA MET A 51 14.66 -1.76 -5.06
C MET A 51 13.20 -2.21 -5.02
N GLU A 52 12.59 -2.19 -3.86
CA GLU A 52 11.16 -2.42 -3.68
C GLU A 52 10.47 -1.11 -3.37
N VAL A 53 9.44 -0.82 -4.15
CA VAL A 53 8.56 0.33 -3.95
C VAL A 53 7.26 -0.17 -3.35
N MET A 54 6.86 0.44 -2.26
CA MET A 54 5.63 0.11 -1.53
C MET A 54 4.81 1.37 -1.33
N VAL A 55 3.52 1.20 -1.08
CA VAL A 55 2.62 2.25 -0.62
C VAL A 55 1.98 1.83 0.69
N THR A 56 1.80 2.75 1.61
CA THR A 56 1.28 2.49 2.95
C THR A 56 0.47 3.66 3.50
N ASP A 57 -0.43 3.34 4.42
CA ASP A 57 -1.11 4.34 5.25
C ASP A 57 -0.25 4.61 6.51
N PRO A 58 0.34 5.79 6.66
CA PRO A 58 1.14 6.12 7.84
C PRO A 58 0.31 6.22 9.13
N ALA A 59 -1.01 6.35 9.04
CA ALA A 59 -1.91 6.39 10.20
C ALA A 59 -2.16 4.98 10.79
N VAL A 60 -1.95 3.92 10.01
CA VAL A 60 -2.14 2.54 10.44
C VAL A 60 -0.80 1.92 10.84
N GLY A 61 -0.34 2.19 12.06
CA GLY A 61 0.92 1.69 12.58
C GLY A 61 2.11 2.62 12.30
N TYR A 62 3.31 2.16 12.64
CA TYR A 62 4.54 2.94 12.45
C TYR A 62 5.08 2.74 11.04
N PRO A 63 5.16 3.79 10.20
CA PRO A 63 5.91 3.72 8.95
C PRO A 63 7.32 3.25 9.25
N GLY A 64 7.75 2.15 8.62
CA GLY A 64 9.08 1.60 8.85
C GLY A 64 9.19 0.46 9.86
N ARG A 65 8.15 0.08 10.58
CA ARG A 65 8.15 -1.16 11.36
C ARG A 65 7.66 -2.36 10.55
N ARG A 66 8.02 -3.57 11.01
CA ARG A 66 8.00 -4.85 10.29
C ARG A 66 6.69 -5.21 9.57
N TYR A 67 5.55 -4.72 10.04
CA TYR A 67 4.25 -5.07 9.49
C TYR A 67 3.28 -3.90 9.72
N ASN A 68 3.02 -3.16 8.68
CA ASN A 68 1.83 -2.34 8.60
C ASN A 68 0.82 -3.12 7.75
N ALA A 69 -0.39 -3.31 8.25
CA ALA A 69 -1.44 -4.04 7.53
C ALA A 69 -1.84 -3.38 6.19
N SER A 70 -1.50 -2.10 6.03
CA SER A 70 -1.72 -1.34 4.79
C SER A 70 -0.55 -1.42 3.81
N ASP A 71 0.59 -2.02 4.18
CA ASP A 71 1.76 -2.14 3.31
C ASP A 71 1.42 -2.94 2.05
N ARG A 72 1.61 -2.34 0.88
CA ARG A 72 1.39 -2.97 -0.41
C ARG A 72 2.58 -2.72 -1.32
N ILE A 73 3.26 -3.80 -1.72
CA ILE A 73 4.32 -3.75 -2.72
C ILE A 73 3.69 -3.43 -4.07
N VAL A 74 4.19 -2.40 -4.75
CA VAL A 74 3.72 -1.98 -6.07
C VAL A 74 4.72 -2.28 -7.17
N ALA A 75 6.02 -2.36 -6.83
CA ALA A 75 7.05 -2.76 -7.77
C ALA A 75 8.28 -3.33 -7.04
N THR A 76 9.00 -4.25 -7.71
CA THR A 76 10.34 -4.67 -7.35
C THR A 76 11.21 -4.53 -8.61
N ILE A 77 12.23 -3.70 -8.55
CA ILE A 77 12.98 -3.21 -9.70
C ILE A 77 14.45 -3.54 -9.50
N PRO A 78 15.13 -4.25 -10.43
CA PRO A 78 16.56 -4.36 -10.43
C PRO A 78 17.17 -2.99 -10.77
N LEU A 79 18.19 -2.60 -10.04
CA LEU A 79 18.91 -1.35 -10.25
C LEU A 79 20.16 -1.59 -11.10
N GLU A 80 20.53 -0.60 -11.91
CA GLU A 80 21.80 -0.56 -12.58
C GLU A 80 22.93 -0.32 -11.55
N ASP A 81 24.06 -1.00 -11.77
CA ASP A 81 25.22 -0.91 -10.89
C ASP A 81 25.97 0.41 -11.13
N ASP A 82 26.15 1.18 -10.08
CA ASP A 82 26.91 2.43 -10.05
C ASP A 82 26.45 3.50 -11.05
N ASP A 83 25.37 3.23 -11.80
CA ASP A 83 24.76 4.19 -12.73
C ASP A 83 23.43 4.71 -12.20
N VAL A 84 23.23 6.01 -12.35
CA VAL A 84 22.07 6.74 -11.78
C VAL A 84 20.97 6.78 -12.82
N GLU A 85 19.94 5.96 -12.61
CA GLU A 85 18.80 5.89 -13.49
C GLU A 85 17.53 6.43 -12.83
N VAL A 86 16.55 6.78 -13.68
CA VAL A 86 15.21 7.18 -13.25
C VAL A 86 14.25 6.03 -13.44
N TYR A 87 13.73 5.52 -12.34
CA TYR A 87 12.74 4.46 -12.33
C TYR A 87 11.34 5.02 -12.13
N GLU A 88 10.42 4.65 -13.03
CA GLU A 88 9.04 5.12 -12.99
C GLU A 88 8.11 3.99 -12.51
N VAL A 89 7.32 4.29 -11.49
CA VAL A 89 6.35 3.35 -10.91
C VAL A 89 4.98 4.01 -10.87
N ARG A 90 4.04 3.45 -11.63
CA ARG A 90 2.65 3.87 -11.60
C ARG A 90 1.89 3.05 -10.56
N ALA A 91 1.39 3.70 -9.51
CA ALA A 91 0.71 3.04 -8.42
C ALA A 91 -0.62 3.70 -8.07
N TRP A 92 -1.61 2.89 -7.71
CA TRP A 92 -2.80 3.40 -7.04
C TRP A 92 -2.47 3.72 -5.59
N MET A 93 -2.82 4.92 -5.13
CA MET A 93 -2.66 5.35 -3.75
C MET A 93 -3.99 5.92 -3.24
N ASP A 94 -4.39 5.49 -2.07
CA ASP A 94 -5.52 6.09 -1.37
C ASP A 94 -5.08 7.39 -0.69
N LYS A 95 -6.00 8.32 -0.49
CA LYS A 95 -5.74 9.59 0.19
C LYS A 95 -5.00 9.36 1.53
N GLY A 96 -3.93 10.09 1.73
CA GLY A 96 -3.09 9.96 2.93
C GLY A 96 -1.98 8.90 2.79
N PHE A 97 -1.99 8.05 1.77
CA PHE A 97 -0.92 7.07 1.58
C PHE A 97 0.39 7.75 1.17
N VAL A 98 1.48 7.12 1.58
CA VAL A 98 2.85 7.53 1.27
C VAL A 98 3.61 6.40 0.59
N PRO A 99 4.55 6.69 -0.33
CA PRO A 99 5.45 5.69 -0.85
C PRO A 99 6.55 5.40 0.16
N ILE A 100 7.02 4.16 0.14
CA ILE A 100 8.18 3.68 0.88
C ILE A 100 9.11 2.98 -0.10
N ILE A 101 10.40 3.27 0.02
CA ILE A 101 11.46 2.63 -0.77
C ILE A 101 12.28 1.78 0.19
N ARG A 102 12.51 0.52 -0.19
CA ARG A 102 13.36 -0.38 0.59
C ARG A 102 14.23 -1.26 -0.31
N TYR A 103 15.26 -1.87 0.28
CA TYR A 103 16.14 -2.84 -0.36
C TYR A 103 15.51 -4.24 -0.27
N ALA A 104 15.07 -4.81 -1.41
CA ALA A 104 14.31 -6.06 -1.43
C ALA A 104 15.16 -7.30 -1.09
N ASN A 105 16.34 -7.42 -1.71
CA ASN A 105 17.29 -8.53 -1.54
C ASN A 105 18.55 -8.11 -0.78
N GLY A 106 18.44 -7.07 0.06
CA GLY A 106 19.57 -6.59 0.88
C GLY A 106 20.03 -7.58 1.94
N PRO A 107 21.13 -7.24 2.64
CA PRO A 107 21.67 -8.07 3.67
C PRO A 107 20.57 -8.58 4.60
N GLN A 108 20.44 -9.91 4.67
CA GLN A 108 19.35 -10.53 5.41
C GLN A 108 19.39 -10.12 6.89
N PRO A 109 18.24 -10.15 7.59
CA PRO A 109 18.09 -9.62 8.95
C PRO A 109 18.76 -10.50 10.00
N ILE A 110 19.96 -10.96 9.76
CA ILE A 110 20.81 -11.47 10.82
C ILE A 110 21.12 -10.27 11.69
N LYS A 111 20.51 -10.24 12.87
CA LYS A 111 20.69 -9.18 13.83
C LYS A 111 22.17 -8.86 14.01
N GLY A 112 22.55 -7.65 13.64
CA GLY A 112 23.92 -7.19 13.77
C GLY A 112 24.87 -7.60 12.62
N VAL A 113 24.40 -8.01 11.44
CA VAL A 113 25.26 -8.33 10.29
C VAL A 113 26.23 -7.19 9.97
N LEU A 114 25.73 -5.97 9.95
CA LEU A 114 26.56 -4.79 9.69
C LEU A 114 27.55 -4.52 10.81
N SER A 115 27.18 -4.77 12.06
CA SER A 115 28.12 -4.72 13.19
C SER A 115 29.22 -5.78 13.10
N LYS A 116 28.90 -6.96 12.61
CA LYS A 116 29.91 -8.02 12.36
C LYS A 116 30.86 -7.67 11.22
N ILE A 117 30.35 -7.07 10.15
CA ILE A 117 31.16 -6.53 9.05
C ILE A 117 32.14 -5.47 9.58
N ALA A 118 31.61 -4.52 10.36
CA ALA A 118 32.41 -3.47 10.98
C ALA A 118 33.52 -4.04 11.88
N GLN A 119 33.21 -5.01 12.72
CA GLN A 119 34.16 -5.66 13.61
C GLN A 119 35.22 -6.49 12.85
N LYS A 120 34.85 -7.11 11.73
CA LYS A 120 35.77 -7.96 10.96
C LYS A 120 36.70 -7.15 10.05
N TYR A 121 36.20 -6.07 9.44
CA TYR A 121 36.87 -5.39 8.34
C TYR A 121 37.31 -3.96 8.63
N HIS A 122 36.76 -3.31 9.69
CA HIS A 122 36.92 -1.87 9.91
C HIS A 122 37.20 -1.52 11.38
N LEU A 123 37.97 -2.39 12.07
CA LEU A 123 38.35 -2.14 13.49
C LEU A 123 39.17 -0.87 13.69
N ASP A 124 39.88 -0.44 12.67
CA ASP A 124 40.73 0.76 12.69
C ASP A 124 39.95 2.06 12.80
N VAL A 125 38.74 2.08 12.18
CA VAL A 125 37.87 3.25 12.18
C VAL A 125 36.73 3.15 13.22
N MET A 126 36.65 2.01 13.91
CA MET A 126 35.65 1.83 14.95
C MET A 126 36.00 2.59 16.24
N PRO A 127 34.99 3.16 16.94
CA PRO A 127 35.22 3.73 18.26
C PRO A 127 35.90 2.75 19.21
N SER A 128 36.77 3.24 20.10
CA SER A 128 37.58 2.40 21.01
C SER A 128 36.76 1.45 21.87
N ASN A 129 35.56 1.86 22.28
CA ASN A 129 34.62 1.04 23.05
C ASN A 129 34.05 -0.16 22.25
N TRP A 130 34.12 -0.16 20.94
CA TRP A 130 33.79 -1.32 20.10
C TRP A 130 34.91 -2.34 20.02
N ARG A 131 36.16 -1.86 20.11
CA ARG A 131 37.36 -2.71 20.09
C ARG A 131 37.44 -3.61 21.32
N ASP A 132 36.92 -3.14 22.45
CA ASP A 132 36.97 -3.83 23.73
C ASP A 132 35.79 -4.79 23.96
N GLY A 133 35.02 -5.09 22.93
CA GLY A 133 33.87 -6.02 23.01
C GLY A 133 32.67 -5.46 23.77
N VAL A 134 32.74 -4.22 24.22
CA VAL A 134 31.62 -3.53 24.83
C VAL A 134 30.76 -2.99 23.71
N ALA A 135 29.54 -3.50 23.59
CA ALA A 135 28.56 -3.01 22.63
C ALA A 135 28.29 -1.51 22.90
N ALA A 136 28.93 -0.66 22.12
CA ALA A 136 28.55 0.74 22.09
C ALA A 136 27.06 0.81 21.75
N LYS A 137 26.31 1.64 22.47
CA LYS A 137 24.93 1.92 22.09
C LYS A 137 24.96 2.37 20.61
N PRO A 138 24.13 1.79 19.74
CA PRO A 138 24.03 2.20 18.36
C PRO A 138 23.42 3.61 18.30
N SER A 139 24.24 4.61 18.49
CA SER A 139 23.84 6.01 18.31
C SER A 139 24.79 6.65 17.32
N GLU A 140 24.69 7.72 16.91
CA GLU A 140 25.44 8.73 16.15
C GLU A 140 26.60 8.28 15.23
N ASN A 141 27.42 7.30 15.61
CA ASN A 141 28.60 6.90 14.83
C ASN A 141 28.31 5.80 13.77
N GLN A 142 27.20 5.08 13.85
CA GLN A 142 26.86 4.07 12.85
C GLN A 142 26.47 4.68 11.50
N GLU A 143 25.76 5.80 11.51
CA GLU A 143 25.37 6.49 10.28
C GLU A 143 26.61 7.04 9.55
N ILE A 144 27.55 7.65 10.27
CA ILE A 144 28.81 8.14 9.70
C ILE A 144 29.65 6.98 9.18
N TYR A 145 29.76 5.90 9.94
CA TYR A 145 30.49 4.71 9.53
C TYR A 145 29.92 4.13 8.23
N PHE A 146 28.60 4.01 8.11
CA PHE A 146 27.97 3.42 6.92
C PHE A 146 28.10 4.31 5.70
N SER A 147 28.02 5.62 5.84
CA SER A 147 28.17 6.51 4.68
C SER A 147 29.59 6.53 4.14
N ASP A 148 30.59 6.47 5.01
CA ASP A 148 31.98 6.80 4.64
C ASP A 148 32.88 5.57 4.39
N VAL A 149 32.65 4.46 5.06
CA VAL A 149 33.55 3.30 5.04
C VAL A 149 32.89 2.02 4.52
N TYR A 150 31.57 1.89 4.59
CA TYR A 150 30.89 0.69 4.14
C TYR A 150 30.88 0.60 2.60
N ALA A 151 31.63 -0.37 2.07
CA ALA A 151 31.76 -0.63 0.63
C ALA A 151 30.82 -1.73 0.11
N GLY A 152 29.89 -2.21 0.94
CA GLY A 152 28.96 -3.27 0.57
C GLY A 152 27.73 -2.79 -0.19
N PRO A 153 26.86 -3.75 -0.57
CA PRO A 153 25.71 -3.49 -1.41
C PRO A 153 24.70 -2.58 -0.71
N ARG A 154 24.28 -1.55 -1.40
CA ARG A 154 23.30 -0.58 -0.94
C ARG A 154 22.57 0.08 -2.10
N ILE A 155 21.39 0.59 -1.83
CA ILE A 155 20.68 1.49 -2.74
C ILE A 155 21.12 2.91 -2.40
N ARG A 156 21.63 3.64 -3.38
CA ARG A 156 21.83 5.08 -3.29
C ARG A 156 20.63 5.78 -3.89
N LEU A 157 19.81 6.37 -3.04
CA LEU A 157 18.67 7.16 -3.44
C LEU A 157 19.11 8.64 -3.51
N TYR A 158 18.87 9.30 -4.63
CA TYR A 158 19.18 10.72 -4.83
C TYR A 158 17.97 11.60 -4.55
N ASP A 159 16.87 11.28 -5.21
CA ASP A 159 15.60 11.95 -5.00
C ASP A 159 14.43 11.07 -5.48
N TYR A 160 13.23 11.46 -5.11
CA TYR A 160 12.02 10.95 -5.74
C TYR A 160 10.95 12.01 -5.80
N SER A 161 10.06 11.91 -6.78
CA SER A 161 8.89 12.76 -6.95
C SER A 161 7.62 11.93 -7.08
N ILE A 162 6.50 12.53 -6.72
CA ILE A 162 5.18 11.92 -6.83
C ILE A 162 4.30 12.89 -7.61
N GLU A 163 3.79 12.45 -8.74
CA GLU A 163 2.90 13.25 -9.59
C GLU A 163 1.55 12.57 -9.71
N GLY A 164 0.49 13.31 -9.48
CA GLY A 164 -0.88 12.81 -9.56
C GLY A 164 -1.86 13.60 -8.69
N PRO A 165 -3.10 13.11 -8.54
CA PRO A 165 -3.59 11.90 -9.18
C PRO A 165 -3.70 12.06 -10.70
N GLU A 166 -3.33 10.98 -11.43
CA GLU A 166 -3.56 10.95 -12.87
C GLU A 166 -5.06 10.87 -13.11
N ALA A 167 -5.61 11.87 -13.78
CA ALA A 167 -7.00 11.88 -14.18
C ALA A 167 -7.10 12.26 -15.66
N ALA A 168 -7.41 11.29 -16.52
CA ALA A 168 -7.80 11.57 -17.90
C ALA A 168 -9.09 12.41 -17.94
N ALA A 169 -9.91 12.30 -16.92
CA ALA A 169 -11.09 13.12 -16.65
C ALA A 169 -11.39 13.09 -15.15
N TRP A 170 -11.70 14.23 -14.56
CA TRP A 170 -12.22 14.31 -13.20
C TRP A 170 -13.74 14.52 -13.23
N PRO A 171 -14.52 13.80 -12.42
CA PRO A 171 -14.18 12.71 -11.49
C PRO A 171 -13.73 11.43 -12.23
N VAL A 172 -12.87 10.63 -11.60
CA VAL A 172 -12.41 9.34 -12.14
C VAL A 172 -13.58 8.40 -12.46
N LEU A 173 -13.41 7.50 -13.42
CA LEU A 173 -14.49 6.63 -13.91
C LEU A 173 -15.18 5.81 -12.80
N SER A 174 -14.43 5.32 -11.81
CA SER A 174 -14.99 4.63 -10.65
C SER A 174 -15.93 5.52 -9.83
N HIS A 175 -15.55 6.77 -9.62
CA HIS A 175 -16.42 7.75 -8.95
C HIS A 175 -17.67 8.02 -9.77
N GLN A 176 -17.54 8.23 -11.09
CA GLN A 176 -18.67 8.41 -11.98
C GLN A 176 -19.62 7.21 -12.00
N THR A 177 -19.08 6.00 -11.91
CA THR A 177 -19.88 4.76 -11.90
C THR A 177 -20.65 4.59 -10.60
N ILE A 178 -20.11 5.05 -9.48
CA ILE A 178 -20.73 4.93 -8.15
C ILE A 178 -21.68 6.11 -7.88
N ILE A 179 -21.23 7.34 -8.11
CA ILE A 179 -21.93 8.58 -7.70
C ILE A 179 -22.71 9.22 -8.88
N GLY A 180 -22.43 8.77 -10.12
CA GLY A 180 -23.06 9.29 -11.34
C GLY A 180 -22.15 10.23 -12.12
N LYS A 181 -22.48 10.43 -13.41
CA LYS A 181 -21.69 11.22 -14.38
C LYS A 181 -21.69 12.73 -14.09
N ALA A 182 -22.65 13.24 -13.35
CA ALA A 182 -22.66 14.64 -12.96
C ALA A 182 -21.67 14.82 -11.79
N SER A 183 -20.74 15.75 -11.94
CA SER A 183 -19.85 16.23 -10.87
C SER A 183 -20.66 16.94 -9.78
N LYS A 184 -21.60 16.20 -9.16
CA LYS A 184 -22.36 16.71 -8.03
C LYS A 184 -21.51 16.55 -6.78
N LYS A 185 -21.58 17.54 -5.92
CA LYS A 185 -21.06 17.39 -4.56
C LYS A 185 -21.74 16.19 -3.90
N ALA A 186 -21.04 15.49 -3.01
CA ALA A 186 -21.55 14.27 -2.37
C ALA A 186 -22.88 14.50 -1.61
N ASP A 187 -23.17 15.73 -1.21
CA ASP A 187 -24.42 16.17 -0.58
C ASP A 187 -25.62 16.22 -1.55
N GLN A 188 -25.40 16.15 -2.87
CA GLN A 188 -26.43 16.16 -3.91
C GLN A 188 -26.73 14.76 -4.48
N VAL A 189 -26.11 13.72 -3.93
CA VAL A 189 -26.29 12.33 -4.36
C VAL A 189 -27.55 11.75 -3.71
N ASP A 190 -28.41 11.11 -4.50
CA ASP A 190 -29.45 10.25 -3.96
C ASP A 190 -28.82 8.97 -3.39
N VAL A 191 -28.48 9.03 -2.11
CA VAL A 191 -27.78 7.95 -1.42
C VAL A 191 -28.65 6.71 -1.28
N ASN A 192 -29.99 6.84 -1.24
CA ASN A 192 -30.85 5.68 -1.17
C ASN A 192 -30.78 4.84 -2.45
N SER A 193 -30.94 5.47 -3.61
CA SER A 193 -30.78 4.81 -4.91
C SER A 193 -29.34 4.29 -5.13
N LEU A 194 -28.34 5.01 -4.65
CA LEU A 194 -26.94 4.56 -4.70
C LEU A 194 -26.72 3.28 -3.90
N VAL A 195 -27.23 3.23 -2.66
CA VAL A 195 -27.14 2.05 -1.77
C VAL A 195 -27.85 0.86 -2.39
N GLU A 196 -29.07 1.07 -2.90
CA GLU A 196 -29.86 0.01 -3.55
C GLU A 196 -29.11 -0.57 -4.77
N GLY A 197 -28.66 0.27 -5.67
CA GLY A 197 -27.93 -0.15 -6.87
C GLY A 197 -26.60 -0.81 -6.55
N PHE A 198 -25.89 -0.33 -5.55
CA PHE A 198 -24.61 -0.92 -5.12
C PHE A 198 -24.83 -2.27 -4.43
N ALA A 199 -25.77 -2.36 -3.49
CA ALA A 199 -26.09 -3.59 -2.77
C ALA A 199 -26.61 -4.67 -3.73
N THR A 200 -27.43 -4.32 -4.71
CA THR A 200 -27.93 -5.25 -5.75
C THR A 200 -26.76 -5.87 -6.53
N ARG A 201 -25.77 -5.09 -6.94
CA ARG A 201 -24.57 -5.60 -7.62
C ARG A 201 -23.71 -6.44 -6.68
N ALA A 202 -23.48 -5.96 -5.45
CA ALA A 202 -22.63 -6.64 -4.47
C ALA A 202 -23.20 -7.99 -4.05
N PHE A 203 -24.49 -8.06 -3.78
CA PHE A 203 -25.18 -9.29 -3.33
C PHE A 203 -25.54 -10.24 -4.50
N ARG A 204 -25.31 -9.80 -5.74
CA ARG A 204 -25.63 -10.58 -6.94
C ARG A 204 -27.12 -11.00 -7.01
N ARG A 205 -27.99 -10.22 -6.42
CA ARG A 205 -29.44 -10.33 -6.41
C ARG A 205 -30.07 -8.98 -6.13
N PRO A 206 -31.36 -8.77 -6.45
CA PRO A 206 -32.04 -7.56 -6.00
C PRO A 206 -31.90 -7.35 -4.48
N ALA A 207 -31.51 -6.16 -4.05
CA ALA A 207 -31.45 -5.83 -2.64
C ALA A 207 -32.86 -5.74 -2.08
N ARG A 208 -33.09 -6.32 -0.92
CA ARG A 208 -34.39 -6.21 -0.23
C ARG A 208 -34.55 -4.81 0.36
N GLY A 209 -35.77 -4.27 0.37
CA GLY A 209 -36.02 -2.93 0.92
C GLY A 209 -35.51 -2.75 2.35
N THR A 210 -35.64 -3.78 3.20
CA THR A 210 -35.14 -3.78 4.59
C THR A 210 -33.59 -3.72 4.65
N GLU A 211 -32.90 -4.27 3.66
CA GLU A 211 -31.43 -4.19 3.57
C GLU A 211 -31.01 -2.78 3.15
N VAL A 212 -31.68 -2.21 2.15
CA VAL A 212 -31.44 -0.83 1.68
C VAL A 212 -31.67 0.16 2.83
N GLU A 213 -32.80 0.04 3.54
CA GLU A 213 -33.12 0.89 4.68
C GLU A 213 -32.07 0.80 5.79
N ARG A 214 -31.57 -0.41 6.09
CA ARG A 214 -30.54 -0.61 7.11
C ARG A 214 -29.25 0.14 6.77
N TYR A 215 -28.78 0.05 5.52
CA TYR A 215 -27.56 0.74 5.09
C TYR A 215 -27.77 2.25 4.92
N PHE A 216 -28.95 2.68 4.52
CA PHE A 216 -29.29 4.10 4.47
C PHE A 216 -29.32 4.71 5.87
N ARG A 217 -29.89 4.01 6.85
CA ARG A 217 -29.84 4.42 8.25
C ARG A 217 -28.43 4.46 8.81
N PHE A 218 -27.59 3.50 8.42
CA PHE A 218 -26.17 3.52 8.77
C PHE A 218 -25.48 4.77 8.23
N TYR A 219 -25.70 5.14 6.98
CA TYR A 219 -25.22 6.39 6.39
C TYR A 219 -25.67 7.62 7.19
N GLN A 220 -26.96 7.71 7.53
CA GLN A 220 -27.48 8.83 8.31
C GLN A 220 -26.81 8.94 9.69
N ASN A 221 -26.56 7.81 10.35
CA ASN A 221 -25.86 7.79 11.63
C ASN A 221 -24.41 8.30 11.51
N ARG A 222 -23.73 8.01 10.42
CA ARG A 222 -22.36 8.53 10.17
C ARG A 222 -22.37 10.05 9.99
N LEU A 223 -23.34 10.58 9.27
CA LEU A 223 -23.55 12.04 9.17
C LEU A 223 -23.82 12.68 10.52
N ALA A 224 -24.68 12.05 11.34
CA ALA A 224 -25.00 12.54 12.68
C ALA A 224 -23.77 12.55 13.62
N MET A 225 -22.77 11.70 13.36
CA MET A 225 -21.47 11.69 14.06
C MET A 225 -20.50 12.78 13.55
N GLY A 226 -20.92 13.60 12.59
CA GLY A 226 -20.11 14.71 12.06
C GLY A 226 -19.21 14.33 10.88
N GLU A 227 -19.35 13.15 10.29
CA GLU A 227 -18.61 12.80 9.08
C GLU A 227 -19.13 13.57 7.87
N SER A 228 -18.24 13.84 6.92
CA SER A 228 -18.67 14.40 5.63
C SER A 228 -19.49 13.39 4.83
N ALA A 229 -20.39 13.86 3.96
CA ALA A 229 -21.21 12.99 3.11
C ALA A 229 -20.37 11.99 2.29
N GLU A 230 -19.22 12.41 1.80
CA GLU A 230 -18.31 11.54 1.04
C GLU A 230 -17.75 10.39 1.90
N VAL A 231 -17.29 10.69 3.11
CA VAL A 231 -16.78 9.70 4.06
C VAL A 231 -17.90 8.75 4.49
N ALA A 232 -19.07 9.27 4.79
CA ALA A 232 -20.24 8.49 5.18
C ALA A 232 -20.69 7.53 4.06
N ILE A 233 -20.71 7.99 2.79
CA ILE A 233 -20.97 7.13 1.62
C ILE A 233 -19.94 6.03 1.53
N LYS A 234 -18.64 6.36 1.51
CA LYS A 234 -17.54 5.37 1.43
C LYS A 234 -17.63 4.32 2.53
N THR A 235 -17.89 4.74 3.75
CA THR A 235 -18.03 3.85 4.91
C THR A 235 -19.24 2.92 4.77
N THR A 236 -20.35 3.43 4.23
CA THR A 236 -21.55 2.63 3.97
C THR A 236 -21.31 1.57 2.89
N LEU A 237 -20.63 1.93 1.79
CA LEU A 237 -20.28 0.97 0.74
C LEU A 237 -19.32 -0.11 1.27
N LYS A 238 -18.35 0.26 2.11
CA LYS A 238 -17.47 -0.71 2.79
C LYS A 238 -18.29 -1.67 3.68
N ALA A 239 -19.27 -1.18 4.41
CA ALA A 239 -20.14 -2.01 5.25
C ALA A 239 -20.95 -3.03 4.42
N ILE A 240 -21.41 -2.65 3.22
CA ILE A 240 -22.07 -3.58 2.29
C ILE A 240 -21.09 -4.69 1.87
N LEU A 241 -19.86 -4.35 1.48
CA LEU A 241 -18.83 -5.32 1.07
C LEU A 241 -18.30 -6.19 2.22
N SER A 242 -18.46 -5.77 3.46
CA SER A 242 -18.09 -6.54 4.64
C SER A 242 -19.25 -7.40 5.19
N SER A 243 -20.42 -7.34 4.56
CA SER A 243 -21.60 -8.06 5.04
C SER A 243 -21.60 -9.54 4.68
N PRO A 244 -22.26 -10.39 5.45
CA PRO A 244 -22.47 -11.79 5.10
C PRO A 244 -23.11 -11.98 3.71
N ASN A 245 -24.02 -11.10 3.32
CA ASN A 245 -24.69 -11.15 2.02
C ASN A 245 -23.72 -10.96 0.82
N PHE A 246 -22.62 -10.29 1.04
CA PHE A 246 -21.56 -10.17 0.03
C PHE A 246 -20.56 -11.31 0.12
N LEU A 247 -20.12 -11.68 1.34
CA LEU A 247 -19.08 -12.68 1.58
C LEU A 247 -19.57 -14.10 1.29
N TYR A 248 -20.85 -14.37 1.60
CA TYR A 248 -21.51 -15.66 1.36
C TYR A 248 -22.59 -15.45 0.32
N ALA A 249 -22.29 -15.76 -0.96
CA ALA A 249 -23.32 -15.73 -2.01
C ALA A 249 -24.37 -16.80 -1.68
N GLU A 250 -25.51 -16.37 -1.17
CA GLU A 250 -26.67 -17.27 -1.04
C GLU A 250 -27.16 -17.65 -2.43
N ALA A 251 -27.04 -18.92 -2.80
CA ALA A 251 -27.81 -19.44 -3.90
C ALA A 251 -29.30 -19.32 -3.53
N PRO A 252 -30.19 -18.93 -4.43
CA PRO A 252 -31.63 -18.92 -4.16
C PRO A 252 -32.05 -20.34 -3.80
N LEU A 253 -32.36 -20.56 -2.52
CA LEU A 253 -32.59 -21.89 -1.95
C LEU A 253 -34.00 -22.43 -2.23
N ASP A 254 -34.92 -21.63 -2.78
CA ASP A 254 -36.29 -22.05 -3.00
C ASP A 254 -36.91 -21.40 -4.23
N GLU A 255 -36.97 -22.18 -5.33
CA GLU A 255 -37.66 -21.76 -6.56
C GLU A 255 -39.18 -21.58 -6.33
N SER A 256 -39.75 -22.22 -5.31
CA SER A 256 -41.18 -22.15 -4.99
C SER A 256 -41.61 -20.83 -4.33
N ALA A 257 -40.65 -20.05 -3.82
CA ALA A 257 -40.90 -18.74 -3.20
C ALA A 257 -40.87 -17.58 -4.20
N ILE A 258 -40.58 -17.85 -5.49
CA ILE A 258 -40.40 -16.82 -6.53
C ILE A 258 -41.70 -16.62 -7.27
N GLY A 259 -42.29 -15.44 -7.13
CA GLY A 259 -43.63 -15.12 -7.63
C GLY A 259 -43.80 -14.96 -9.15
N SER A 260 -42.70 -14.99 -9.95
CA SER A 260 -42.82 -14.86 -11.40
C SER A 260 -41.59 -15.46 -12.15
N GLU A 261 -41.83 -15.97 -13.39
CA GLU A 261 -40.78 -16.47 -14.28
C GLU A 261 -39.71 -15.41 -14.62
N VAL A 262 -40.07 -14.14 -14.67
CA VAL A 262 -39.16 -13.02 -14.95
C VAL A 262 -38.18 -12.80 -13.78
N GLU A 263 -38.64 -12.98 -12.57
CA GLU A 263 -37.82 -12.85 -11.35
C GLU A 263 -36.85 -14.03 -11.22
N LEU A 264 -37.30 -15.24 -11.56
CA LEU A 264 -36.48 -16.43 -11.64
C LEU A 264 -35.39 -16.29 -12.73
N ALA A 265 -35.72 -15.75 -13.89
CA ALA A 265 -34.74 -15.54 -14.98
C ALA A 265 -33.67 -14.52 -14.57
N LYS A 266 -34.04 -13.44 -13.88
CA LYS A 266 -33.08 -12.47 -13.34
C LYS A 266 -32.14 -13.08 -12.28
N LEU A 267 -32.68 -13.88 -11.37
CA LEU A 267 -31.88 -14.57 -10.34
C LEU A 267 -30.91 -15.59 -10.95
N LYS A 268 -31.33 -16.31 -11.99
CA LYS A 268 -30.45 -17.22 -12.76
C LYS A 268 -29.31 -16.46 -13.45
N GLN A 269 -29.56 -15.26 -14.00
CA GLN A 269 -28.49 -14.41 -14.58
C GLN A 269 -27.48 -13.96 -13.53
N TYR A 270 -27.91 -13.59 -12.34
CA TYR A 270 -26.97 -13.25 -11.24
C TYR A 270 -26.16 -14.46 -10.78
N ALA A 271 -26.77 -15.65 -10.72
CA ALA A 271 -26.08 -16.88 -10.33
C ALA A 271 -25.02 -17.31 -11.37
N ILE A 272 -25.26 -17.12 -12.65
CA ILE A 272 -24.31 -17.41 -13.74
C ILE A 272 -23.13 -16.42 -13.71
N ALA A 273 -23.40 -15.14 -13.46
CA ALA A 273 -22.35 -14.11 -13.36
C ALA A 273 -21.45 -14.27 -12.13
N SER A 274 -21.81 -15.13 -11.18
CA SER A 274 -21.06 -15.36 -9.94
C SER A 274 -20.14 -16.61 -9.97
N ARG A 275 -20.12 -17.36 -11.06
CA ARG A 275 -19.21 -18.50 -11.31
C ARG A 275 -17.98 -18.08 -12.10
#